data_8212d7e30898e13aed662c883f1447f7
#
_entry.id   8212d7e30898e13aed662c883f1447f7
#
_cell.length_a   1.000
_cell.length_b   1.000
_cell.length_c   1.000
_cell.angle_alpha   90.00
_cell.angle_beta   90.00
_cell.angle_gamma   90.00
#
_symmetry.space_group_name_H-M   'P 1'
#
loop_
_entity.id
_entity.type
_entity.pdbx_description
1 polymer ?
#
loop_
_entity_poly.entity_id
_entity_poly.type
_entity_poly.pdbx_seq_one_letter_code
_entity_poly.pdbx_strand_id
1 'polypeptide(L)'
;MFLRADRFAETMAHAGRIPMPGTGEWRLAEEQSRGEGVLSLLTARVDASEGLLFILDEPETGLSPQRQMALLCLLDDLHRDGRSQAIVATHSPILMSHPGSDRLWIDENGIAERPLDDIQHWRDMRRFMRDPDAALKRLLE
;
A
#
# COMPACT_ATOMS: atom_id res chain seq x y z
N MET A 1 -10.00 -10.14 -2.58
CA MET A 1 -9.02 -10.59 -1.56
C MET A 1 -8.97 -9.56 -0.44
N PHE A 2 -8.95 -10.00 0.82
CA PHE A 2 -8.83 -9.12 1.98
C PHE A 2 -7.48 -9.37 2.67
N LEU A 3 -6.67 -8.32 2.82
CA LEU A 3 -5.37 -8.37 3.47
C LEU A 3 -5.31 -7.31 4.58
N ARG A 4 -5.09 -7.76 5.82
CA ARG A 4 -4.86 -6.89 6.98
C ARG A 4 -3.44 -7.08 7.49
N ALA A 5 -2.80 -5.99 7.90
CA ALA A 5 -1.43 -6.03 8.41
C ALA A 5 -1.29 -6.90 9.68
N ASP A 6 -2.27 -6.88 10.57
CA ASP A 6 -2.28 -7.65 11.82
C ASP A 6 -2.51 -9.16 11.61
N ARG A 7 -3.15 -9.56 10.49
CA ARG A 7 -3.41 -10.97 10.13
C ARG A 7 -2.56 -11.49 8.99
N PHE A 8 -1.46 -10.82 8.71
CA PHE A 8 -0.58 -11.18 7.60
C PHE A 8 -0.12 -12.65 7.67
N ALA A 9 0.31 -13.13 8.85
CA ALA A 9 0.76 -14.51 9.03
C ALA A 9 -0.33 -15.53 8.70
N GLU A 10 -1.58 -15.28 9.11
CA GLU A 10 -2.71 -16.15 8.78
C GLU A 10 -2.98 -16.17 7.26
N THR A 11 -2.90 -15.01 6.62
CA THR A 11 -3.09 -14.91 5.15
C THR A 11 -1.99 -15.65 4.41
N MET A 12 -0.73 -15.56 4.87
CA MET A 12 0.40 -16.26 4.27
C MET A 12 0.29 -17.77 4.46
N ALA A 13 -0.13 -18.26 5.62
CA ALA A 13 -0.35 -19.67 5.87
C ALA A 13 -1.35 -20.31 4.89
N HIS A 14 -2.35 -19.55 4.45
CA HIS A 14 -3.33 -20.01 3.46
C HIS A 14 -2.90 -19.80 2.00
N ALA A 15 -1.91 -18.95 1.76
CA ALA A 15 -1.46 -18.64 0.40
C ALA A 15 -0.63 -19.76 -0.25
N GLY A 16 -0.08 -20.68 0.54
CA GLY A 16 0.77 -21.76 0.06
C GLY A 16 2.10 -21.25 -0.52
N ARG A 17 2.47 -21.71 -1.72
CA ARG A 17 3.67 -21.24 -2.42
C ARG A 17 3.32 -20.09 -3.34
N ILE A 18 4.11 -19.03 -3.28
CA ILE A 18 3.94 -17.83 -4.09
C ILE A 18 5.23 -17.50 -4.87
N PRO A 19 5.13 -16.92 -6.06
CA PRO A 19 6.29 -16.59 -6.86
C PRO A 19 7.09 -15.46 -6.23
N MET A 20 8.41 -15.56 -6.32
CA MET A 20 9.32 -14.49 -5.92
C MET A 20 9.46 -13.47 -7.06
N PRO A 21 9.24 -12.18 -6.80
CA PRO A 21 9.33 -11.15 -7.84
C PRO A 21 10.71 -11.18 -8.52
N GLY A 22 10.73 -11.30 -9.85
CA GLY A 22 11.93 -11.20 -10.68
C GLY A 22 12.86 -12.42 -10.68
N THR A 23 12.58 -13.48 -9.94
CA THR A 23 13.48 -14.65 -9.84
C THR A 23 12.94 -15.92 -10.50
N GLY A 24 11.64 -16.01 -10.73
CA GLY A 24 10.97 -17.22 -11.18
C GLY A 24 10.91 -18.36 -10.14
N GLU A 25 11.43 -18.13 -8.94
CA GLU A 25 11.39 -19.09 -7.84
C GLU A 25 10.05 -19.05 -7.10
N TRP A 26 9.62 -20.21 -6.57
CA TRP A 26 8.43 -20.36 -5.75
C TRP A 26 8.86 -20.72 -4.33
N ARG A 27 8.50 -19.87 -3.35
CA ARG A 27 8.75 -20.12 -1.91
C ARG A 27 7.46 -20.25 -1.14
N LEU A 28 7.53 -20.90 0.01
CA LEU A 28 6.42 -20.90 0.95
C LEU A 28 6.17 -19.46 1.41
N ALA A 29 4.90 -19.04 1.38
CA ALA A 29 4.51 -17.70 1.75
C ALA A 29 4.93 -17.34 3.19
N GLU A 30 4.92 -18.34 4.09
CA GLU A 30 5.32 -18.21 5.49
C GLU A 30 6.82 -17.90 5.69
N GLU A 31 7.68 -18.27 4.72
CA GLU A 31 9.12 -18.04 4.78
C GLU A 31 9.54 -16.63 4.35
N GLN A 32 8.59 -15.86 3.85
CA GLN A 32 8.87 -14.51 3.37
C GLN A 32 8.75 -13.47 4.49
N SER A 33 9.60 -12.44 4.43
CA SER A 33 9.37 -11.26 5.26
C SER A 33 8.00 -10.66 4.92
N ARG A 34 7.35 -10.00 5.89
CA ARG A 34 6.01 -9.39 5.69
C ARG A 34 5.95 -8.57 4.40
N GLY A 35 6.98 -7.77 4.13
CA GLY A 35 7.01 -6.92 2.95
C GLY A 35 7.16 -7.68 1.63
N GLU A 36 7.92 -8.76 1.62
CA GLU A 36 8.05 -9.64 0.43
C GLU A 36 6.76 -10.38 0.15
N GLY A 37 6.13 -10.89 1.21
CA GLY A 37 4.88 -11.64 1.09
C GLY A 37 3.72 -10.80 0.53
N VAL A 38 3.57 -9.54 0.97
CA VAL A 38 2.52 -8.63 0.43
C VAL A 38 2.72 -8.43 -1.07
N LEU A 39 3.94 -8.05 -1.49
CA LEU A 39 4.24 -7.80 -2.90
C LEU A 39 4.09 -9.06 -3.75
N SER A 40 4.62 -10.19 -3.29
CA SER A 40 4.53 -11.47 -4.00
C SER A 40 3.08 -11.95 -4.16
N LEU A 41 2.27 -11.81 -3.11
CA LEU A 41 0.86 -12.21 -3.14
C LEU A 41 0.07 -11.35 -4.12
N LEU A 42 0.29 -10.04 -4.12
CA LEU A 42 -0.37 -9.13 -5.06
C LEU A 42 0.08 -9.40 -6.49
N THR A 43 1.38 -9.56 -6.75
CA THR A 43 1.91 -9.88 -8.08
C THR A 43 1.29 -11.17 -8.62
N ALA A 44 1.24 -12.24 -7.81
CA ALA A 44 0.66 -13.51 -8.21
C ALA A 44 -0.85 -13.44 -8.54
N ARG A 45 -1.55 -12.44 -8.01
CA ARG A 45 -3.00 -12.25 -8.23
C ARG A 45 -3.30 -11.27 -9.36
N VAL A 46 -2.41 -10.31 -9.62
CA VAL A 46 -2.52 -9.40 -10.78
C VAL A 46 -2.52 -10.16 -12.10
N ASP A 47 -1.72 -11.23 -12.19
CA ASP A 47 -1.65 -12.09 -13.37
C ASP A 47 -2.89 -13.01 -13.55
N ALA A 48 -3.82 -13.00 -12.59
CA ALA A 48 -5.06 -13.78 -12.73
C ALA A 48 -5.94 -13.20 -13.85
N SER A 49 -6.47 -14.08 -14.69
CA SER A 49 -7.32 -13.72 -15.83
C SER A 49 -8.68 -13.12 -15.45
N GLU A 50 -9.05 -13.21 -14.19
CA GLU A 50 -10.32 -12.71 -13.64
C GLU A 50 -10.12 -11.42 -12.87
N GLY A 51 -11.05 -10.47 -13.03
CA GLY A 51 -11.07 -9.23 -12.23
C GLY A 51 -11.26 -9.52 -10.75
N LEU A 52 -10.50 -8.85 -9.89
CA LEU A 52 -10.51 -9.06 -8.44
C LEU A 52 -10.79 -7.75 -7.71
N LEU A 53 -11.43 -7.85 -6.54
CA LEU A 53 -11.48 -6.79 -5.55
C LEU A 53 -10.41 -7.06 -4.48
N PHE A 54 -9.47 -6.13 -4.35
CA PHE A 54 -8.47 -6.12 -3.28
C PHE A 54 -8.94 -5.16 -2.18
N ILE A 55 -8.94 -5.63 -0.93
CA ILE A 55 -9.16 -4.79 0.24
C ILE A 55 -7.90 -4.91 1.09
N LEU A 56 -7.16 -3.81 1.21
CA LEU A 56 -5.86 -3.74 1.86
C LEU A 56 -5.96 -2.77 3.05
N ASP A 57 -5.61 -3.25 4.23
CA ASP A 57 -5.62 -2.48 5.47
C ASP A 57 -4.18 -2.34 5.98
N GLU A 58 -3.67 -1.11 5.95
CA GLU A 58 -2.29 -0.74 6.26
C GLU A 58 -1.23 -1.63 5.56
N PRO A 59 -1.31 -1.80 4.24
CA PRO A 59 -0.41 -2.70 3.53
C PRO A 59 1.05 -2.23 3.58
N GLU A 60 1.31 -0.98 3.93
CA GLU A 60 2.65 -0.42 4.14
C GLU A 60 3.34 -0.90 5.40
N THR A 61 2.62 -1.50 6.35
CA THR A 61 3.18 -1.91 7.64
C THR A 61 4.30 -2.95 7.45
N GLY A 62 5.51 -2.58 7.86
CA GLY A 62 6.73 -3.38 7.67
C GLY A 62 7.35 -3.27 6.27
N LEU A 63 6.87 -2.36 5.41
CA LEU A 63 7.50 -2.06 4.14
C LEU A 63 8.48 -0.88 4.25
N SER A 64 9.68 -1.05 3.68
CA SER A 64 10.56 0.09 3.44
C SER A 64 9.94 1.05 2.42
N PRO A 65 10.34 2.34 2.37
CA PRO A 65 9.85 3.28 1.37
C PRO A 65 9.97 2.77 -0.08
N GLN A 66 11.05 2.07 -0.41
CA GLN A 66 11.23 1.47 -1.74
C GLN A 66 10.19 0.39 -2.04
N ARG A 67 9.84 -0.43 -1.05
CA ARG A 67 8.79 -1.46 -1.18
C ARG A 67 7.40 -0.85 -1.25
N GLN A 68 7.15 0.26 -0.56
CA GLN A 68 5.91 1.01 -0.70
C GLN A 68 5.77 1.60 -2.11
N MET A 69 6.86 2.10 -2.71
CA MET A 69 6.85 2.52 -4.11
C MET A 69 6.60 1.35 -5.08
N ALA A 70 7.17 0.17 -4.81
CA ALA A 70 6.86 -1.02 -5.61
C ALA A 70 5.38 -1.43 -5.50
N LEU A 71 4.81 -1.36 -4.29
CA LEU A 71 3.36 -1.58 -4.08
C LEU A 71 2.53 -0.54 -4.85
N LEU A 72 2.95 0.73 -4.85
CA LEU A 72 2.27 1.78 -5.61
C LEU A 72 2.26 1.46 -7.12
N CYS A 73 3.37 0.97 -7.66
CA CYS A 73 3.44 0.54 -9.08
C CYS A 73 2.46 -0.61 -9.36
N LEU A 74 2.36 -1.61 -8.48
CA LEU A 74 1.40 -2.71 -8.64
C LEU A 74 -0.06 -2.22 -8.59
N LEU A 75 -0.36 -1.25 -7.74
CA LEU A 75 -1.70 -0.64 -7.68
C LEU A 75 -2.00 0.18 -8.96
N ASP A 76 -0.99 0.84 -9.53
CA ASP A 76 -1.11 1.54 -10.81
C ASP A 76 -1.33 0.56 -11.97
N ASP A 77 -0.65 -0.57 -11.99
CA ASP A 77 -0.86 -1.64 -12.99
C ASP A 77 -2.29 -2.20 -12.90
N LEU A 78 -2.81 -2.44 -11.68
CA LEU A 78 -4.20 -2.84 -11.46
C LEU A 78 -5.20 -1.80 -11.97
N HIS A 79 -4.93 -0.52 -11.69
CA HIS A 79 -5.76 0.59 -12.17
C HIS A 79 -5.81 0.65 -13.70
N ARG A 80 -4.65 0.52 -14.36
CA ARG A 80 -4.54 0.56 -15.83
C ARG A 80 -5.16 -0.64 -16.51
N ASP A 81 -5.08 -1.82 -15.90
CA ASP A 81 -5.72 -3.03 -16.41
C ASP A 81 -7.26 -2.90 -16.43
N GLY A 82 -7.83 -2.14 -15.50
CA GLY A 82 -9.26 -1.81 -15.45
C GLY A 82 -10.19 -2.96 -15.12
N ARG A 83 -9.66 -4.18 -14.92
CA ARG A 83 -10.45 -5.39 -14.58
C ARG A 83 -10.62 -5.54 -13.08
N SER A 84 -9.68 -5.04 -12.30
CA SER A 84 -9.62 -5.19 -10.85
C SER A 84 -9.83 -3.84 -10.15
N GLN A 85 -10.25 -3.89 -8.90
CA GLN A 85 -10.40 -2.73 -8.03
C GLN A 85 -9.60 -2.95 -6.75
N ALA A 86 -8.97 -1.89 -6.24
CA ALA A 86 -8.34 -1.89 -4.93
C ALA A 86 -8.98 -0.84 -4.01
N ILE A 87 -9.30 -1.24 -2.78
CA ILE A 87 -9.66 -0.36 -1.68
C ILE A 87 -8.53 -0.44 -0.66
N VAL A 88 -7.88 0.67 -0.37
CA VAL A 88 -6.67 0.71 0.46
C VAL A 88 -6.89 1.68 1.62
N ALA A 89 -6.92 1.15 2.85
CA ALA A 89 -6.80 1.97 4.05
C ALA A 89 -5.31 2.13 4.37
N THR A 90 -4.82 3.37 4.43
CA THR A 90 -3.38 3.62 4.57
C THR A 90 -3.08 4.93 5.27
N HIS A 91 -1.99 4.97 6.01
CA HIS A 91 -1.34 6.18 6.51
C HIS A 91 -0.08 6.55 5.71
N SER A 92 0.30 5.78 4.70
CA SER A 92 1.49 6.04 3.89
C SER A 92 1.30 7.24 2.95
N PRO A 93 2.11 8.30 3.06
CA PRO A 93 2.12 9.38 2.08
C PRO A 93 2.44 8.90 0.66
N ILE A 94 3.24 7.83 0.54
CA ILE A 94 3.59 7.24 -0.75
C ILE A 94 2.33 6.64 -1.40
N LEU A 95 1.57 5.82 -0.67
CA LEU A 95 0.37 5.18 -1.22
C LEU A 95 -0.75 6.19 -1.47
N MET A 96 -0.92 7.20 -0.59
CA MET A 96 -1.87 8.28 -0.79
C MET A 96 -1.61 9.10 -2.06
N SER A 97 -0.37 9.12 -2.56
CA SER A 97 0.02 9.93 -3.72
C SER A 97 -0.38 9.34 -5.07
N HIS A 98 -1.01 8.16 -5.12
CA HIS A 98 -1.42 7.53 -6.37
C HIS A 98 -2.32 8.47 -7.19
N PRO A 99 -1.97 8.82 -8.44
CA PRO A 99 -2.68 9.86 -9.20
C PRO A 99 -4.08 9.45 -9.66
N GLY A 100 -4.31 8.14 -9.86
CA GLY A 100 -5.59 7.59 -10.33
C GLY A 100 -6.52 7.14 -9.20
N SER A 101 -6.26 7.49 -7.93
CA SER A 101 -7.12 7.08 -6.82
C SER A 101 -8.12 8.16 -6.41
N ASP A 102 -9.33 7.73 -6.08
CA ASP A 102 -10.30 8.51 -5.33
C ASP A 102 -9.92 8.43 -3.84
N ARG A 103 -9.69 9.58 -3.20
CA ARG A 103 -9.23 9.66 -1.81
C ARG A 103 -10.40 9.95 -0.90
N LEU A 104 -10.83 8.94 -0.16
CA LEU A 104 -11.92 9.03 0.78
C LEU A 104 -11.38 9.32 2.19
N TRP A 105 -11.78 10.44 2.75
CA TRP A 105 -11.51 10.80 4.14
C TRP A 105 -12.69 10.42 5.01
N ILE A 106 -12.39 9.75 6.12
CA ILE A 106 -13.40 9.29 7.08
C ILE A 106 -13.18 10.03 8.39
N ASP A 107 -14.17 10.78 8.84
CA ASP A 107 -14.18 11.49 10.11
C ASP A 107 -15.57 11.44 10.78
N GLU A 108 -15.76 12.17 11.86
CA GLU A 108 -17.03 12.25 12.61
C GLU A 108 -18.22 12.77 11.76
N ASN A 109 -17.95 13.45 10.66
CA ASN A 109 -18.97 13.97 9.74
C ASN A 109 -19.29 12.98 8.63
N GLY A 110 -18.62 11.84 8.58
CA GLY A 110 -18.84 10.76 7.61
C GLY A 110 -17.69 10.55 6.63
N ILE A 111 -18.03 10.19 5.40
CA ILE A 111 -17.07 9.90 4.34
C ILE A 111 -17.15 10.99 3.27
N ALA A 112 -16.02 11.61 2.95
CA ALA A 112 -15.93 12.63 1.92
C ALA A 112 -14.67 12.44 1.06
N GLU A 113 -14.78 12.69 -0.23
CA GLU A 113 -13.61 12.77 -1.09
C GLU A 113 -12.79 14.04 -0.76
N ARG A 114 -11.47 13.89 -0.67
CA ARG A 114 -10.55 15.01 -0.42
C ARG A 114 -9.37 14.99 -1.37
N PRO A 115 -9.03 16.14 -1.98
CA PRO A 115 -7.78 16.33 -2.70
C PRO A 115 -6.59 16.04 -1.78
N LEU A 116 -5.51 15.50 -2.34
CA LEU A 116 -4.31 15.14 -1.59
C LEU A 116 -3.74 16.32 -0.77
N ASP A 117 -3.74 17.52 -1.35
CA ASP A 117 -3.24 18.73 -0.70
C ASP A 117 -4.12 19.23 0.46
N ASP A 118 -5.34 18.71 0.61
CA ASP A 118 -6.23 19.03 1.74
C ASP A 118 -6.04 18.06 2.93
N ILE A 119 -5.29 16.97 2.73
CA ILE A 119 -4.98 16.00 3.79
C ILE A 119 -3.85 16.55 4.66
N GLN A 120 -4.14 16.78 5.96
CA GLN A 120 -3.16 17.37 6.90
C GLN A 120 -1.88 16.52 7.00
N HIS A 121 -2.02 15.21 7.17
CA HIS A 121 -0.88 14.29 7.26
C HIS A 121 0.05 14.38 6.04
N TRP A 122 -0.50 14.48 4.83
CA TRP A 122 0.27 14.68 3.60
C TRP A 122 1.02 16.01 3.63
N ARG A 123 0.35 17.11 4.00
CA ARG A 123 0.97 18.44 4.07
C ARG A 123 2.13 18.48 5.06
N ASP A 124 1.95 17.86 6.23
CA ASP A 124 2.97 17.83 7.28
C ASP A 124 4.20 17.05 6.85
N MET A 125 4.02 15.85 6.28
CA MET A 125 5.12 15.04 5.75
C MET A 125 5.83 15.74 4.59
N ARG A 126 5.09 16.30 3.65
CA ARG A 126 5.65 17.06 2.51
C ARG A 126 6.47 18.25 3.00
N ARG A 127 5.97 18.99 4.00
CA ARG A 127 6.67 20.13 4.59
C ARG A 127 7.95 19.69 5.30
N PHE A 128 7.87 18.64 6.11
CA PHE A 128 9.01 18.07 6.80
C PHE A 128 10.10 17.62 5.83
N MET A 129 9.74 16.86 4.80
CA MET A 129 10.69 16.32 3.82
C MET A 129 11.32 17.41 2.94
N ARG A 130 10.62 18.53 2.73
CA ARG A 130 11.15 19.66 1.95
C ARG A 130 12.29 20.40 2.66
N ASP A 131 12.17 20.57 3.98
CA ASP A 131 13.15 21.29 4.81
C ASP A 131 13.13 20.69 6.24
N PRO A 132 13.83 19.55 6.44
CA PRO A 132 13.87 18.88 7.73
C PRO A 132 14.47 19.73 8.83
N ASP A 133 15.49 20.52 8.53
CA ASP A 133 16.20 21.36 9.53
C ASP A 133 15.30 22.44 10.07
N ALA A 134 14.57 23.15 9.19
CA ALA A 134 13.60 24.15 9.62
C ALA A 134 12.40 23.52 10.37
N ALA A 135 11.98 22.32 9.97
CA ALA A 135 10.91 21.60 10.66
C ALA A 135 11.35 21.19 12.07
N LEU A 136 12.53 20.58 12.21
CA LEU A 136 13.09 20.16 13.49
C LEU A 136 13.31 21.34 14.45
N LYS A 137 13.83 22.46 13.94
CA LYS A 137 14.00 23.67 14.76
C LYS A 137 12.69 24.11 15.41
N ARG A 138 11.57 24.08 14.67
CA ARG A 138 10.24 24.47 15.20
C ARG A 138 9.63 23.46 16.18
N LEU A 139 9.99 22.17 16.04
CA LEU A 139 9.47 21.11 16.90
C LEU A 139 10.22 20.99 18.23
N LEU A 140 11.50 21.42 18.26
CA LEU A 140 12.39 21.26 19.41
C LEU A 140 12.60 22.55 20.21
N GLU A 141 12.17 23.72 19.73
CA GLU A 141 12.07 24.99 20.43
C GLU A 141 10.72 25.12 21.12
#